data_1387309fccdb48786328921cfe6b8459
#
_entry.id   1387309fccdb48786328921cfe6b8459
#
_cell.length_a   1.000
_cell.length_b   1.000
_cell.length_c   1.000
_cell.angle_alpha   90.00
_cell.angle_beta   90.00
_cell.angle_gamma   90.00
#
_symmetry.space_group_name_H-M   'P 1'
#
loop_
_entity.id
_entity.type
_entity.pdbx_description
1 polymer ?
#
loop_
_entity_poly.entity_id
_entity_poly.type
_entity_poly.pdbx_seq_one_letter_code
_entity_poly.pdbx_strand_id
1 'polypeptide(L)'
;MTGNDFRRFAADRRGNVALMFTFAIIPLLILIGAAVDFGQATRVRAQLQNATDVAALSVARDGLSQPDSALEAIARRYLDANYTLPEKDYGYSLDHLKFDRPTVTAEVDTTVLVPTTFLRLMGMTTIPVHAHSITKGLGVEVALVLDTSGSMTESAGAGGSKITALKDATKALLKVFYGDATVSQRFSIGIIPFAASVNVGSGYKTASWMDTANVPANGDHTEDFTAPNAQQANRFSLFKGGNQGLANVSWKGCVMARPAPYDINDAAPSGGSTLFVPWFAPDEPDAADGEWDESTDTGENVGWVNSKWTDYRDGSFFFNDYLDDEGGVCPTDDQKKVVPNATKQGRTCKYKGAWADTSATYLSNKGPNFLCDSQPITPLTSTRSTLENAVTALNAQGTTNITEGFMWGWRTLSNNEPFTQGKAYNAPNNKKIIILMTDGVNNFGGRAQPKTTNLSEFFAYGYALRGNSGAPKTSNNSTLTDFLDDKTEAACAAAKAKGIIIYTIAFGSGANQSHDLLMTCASEPVAPYFNAPQSSADLKPVFVKIAESINALRIAQ
;
A
#
# COMPACT_ATOMS: atom_id res chain seq x y z
N MET A 1 82.04 -0.42 -65.07
CA MET A 1 80.98 -1.43 -64.93
C MET A 1 80.70 -1.97 -66.32
N THR A 2 81.03 -3.17 -66.51
CA THR A 2 80.89 -3.84 -67.83
C THR A 2 79.44 -4.32 -68.00
N GLY A 3 78.95 -4.37 -69.27
CA GLY A 3 77.56 -4.75 -69.57
C GLY A 3 77.09 -6.10 -69.06
N ASN A 4 78.00 -6.94 -68.52
CA ASN A 4 77.69 -8.20 -67.85
C ASN A 4 77.22 -8.04 -66.39
N ASP A 5 77.64 -7.02 -65.73
CA ASP A 5 77.20 -6.76 -64.31
C ASP A 5 75.76 -6.30 -64.28
N PHE A 6 75.32 -5.55 -65.30
CA PHE A 6 73.91 -5.16 -65.43
C PHE A 6 72.95 -6.32 -65.73
N ARG A 7 73.43 -7.29 -66.58
CA ARG A 7 72.64 -8.50 -66.86
C ARG A 7 72.51 -9.44 -65.64
N ARG A 8 73.56 -9.52 -64.81
CA ARG A 8 73.54 -10.30 -63.57
C ARG A 8 72.62 -9.63 -62.52
N PHE A 9 72.64 -8.31 -62.41
CA PHE A 9 71.79 -7.58 -61.53
C PHE A 9 70.32 -7.68 -61.97
N ALA A 10 70.02 -7.66 -63.26
CA ALA A 10 68.63 -7.80 -63.79
C ALA A 10 68.14 -9.27 -63.74
N ALA A 11 69.04 -10.27 -63.60
CA ALA A 11 68.71 -11.70 -63.46
C ALA A 11 68.67 -12.18 -62.01
N ASP A 12 69.09 -11.37 -61.03
CA ASP A 12 69.15 -11.76 -59.65
C ASP A 12 67.74 -11.61 -59.00
N ARG A 13 67.03 -12.74 -58.84
CA ARG A 13 65.72 -12.83 -58.23
C ARG A 13 65.71 -12.64 -56.69
N ARG A 14 66.90 -12.55 -56.06
CA ARG A 14 67.02 -12.35 -54.59
C ARG A 14 66.54 -10.95 -54.15
N GLY A 15 66.57 -9.96 -55.04
CA GLY A 15 66.01 -8.65 -54.80
C GLY A 15 64.48 -8.60 -54.78
N ASN A 16 63.79 -9.58 -55.38
CA ASN A 16 62.32 -9.58 -55.50
C ASN A 16 61.64 -9.78 -54.16
N VAL A 17 62.26 -10.54 -53.24
CA VAL A 17 61.75 -10.75 -51.89
C VAL A 17 61.84 -9.47 -51.08
N ALA A 18 62.89 -8.69 -51.18
CA ALA A 18 63.07 -7.42 -50.51
C ALA A 18 62.04 -6.37 -51.03
N LEU A 19 61.79 -6.38 -52.34
CA LEU A 19 60.84 -5.50 -52.98
C LEU A 19 59.39 -5.86 -52.61
N MET A 20 59.09 -7.19 -52.64
CA MET A 20 57.79 -7.68 -52.15
C MET A 20 57.58 -7.38 -50.67
N PHE A 21 58.58 -7.55 -49.82
CA PHE A 21 58.56 -7.26 -48.42
C PHE A 21 58.35 -5.77 -48.16
N THR A 22 59.03 -4.90 -48.93
CA THR A 22 58.87 -3.44 -48.82
C THR A 22 57.44 -2.98 -49.18
N PHE A 23 56.84 -3.60 -50.23
CA PHE A 23 55.42 -3.29 -50.57
C PHE A 23 54.42 -3.92 -49.61
N ALA A 24 54.75 -5.04 -48.96
CA ALA A 24 53.89 -5.71 -47.99
C ALA A 24 53.97 -5.07 -46.61
N ILE A 25 55.08 -4.45 -46.20
CA ILE A 25 55.31 -3.88 -44.90
C ILE A 25 54.43 -2.60 -44.67
N ILE A 26 54.20 -1.82 -45.72
CA ILE A 26 53.39 -0.60 -45.65
C ILE A 26 51.95 -0.92 -45.28
N PRO A 27 51.21 -1.79 -46.00
CA PRO A 27 49.85 -2.16 -45.60
C PRO A 27 49.80 -2.86 -44.22
N LEU A 28 50.84 -3.67 -43.90
CA LEU A 28 50.91 -4.31 -42.59
C LEU A 28 51.06 -3.30 -41.45
N LEU A 29 51.92 -2.30 -41.60
CA LEU A 29 52.08 -1.21 -40.62
C LEU A 29 50.82 -0.36 -40.49
N ILE A 30 50.10 -0.12 -41.60
CA ILE A 30 48.83 0.57 -41.60
C ILE A 30 47.78 -0.25 -40.81
N LEU A 31 47.69 -1.56 -41.04
CA LEU A 31 46.76 -2.44 -40.33
C LEU A 31 47.08 -2.50 -38.83
N ILE A 32 48.34 -2.64 -38.45
CA ILE A 32 48.77 -2.62 -37.05
C ILE A 32 48.45 -1.24 -36.41
N GLY A 33 48.78 -0.18 -37.14
CA GLY A 33 48.49 1.17 -36.69
C GLY A 33 46.98 1.47 -36.55
N ALA A 34 46.19 0.99 -37.52
CA ALA A 34 44.72 1.08 -37.41
C ALA A 34 44.21 0.32 -36.18
N ALA A 35 44.74 -0.87 -35.87
CA ALA A 35 44.34 -1.61 -34.68
C ALA A 35 44.66 -0.84 -33.38
N VAL A 36 45.77 -0.10 -33.34
CA VAL A 36 46.12 0.76 -32.20
C VAL A 36 45.15 1.92 -32.08
N ASP A 37 44.88 2.64 -33.19
CA ASP A 37 43.93 3.77 -33.20
C ASP A 37 42.51 3.33 -32.80
N PHE A 38 42.02 2.18 -33.32
CA PHE A 38 40.73 1.59 -32.93
C PHE A 38 40.72 1.09 -31.47
N GLY A 39 41.81 0.53 -30.99
CA GLY A 39 41.96 0.14 -29.58
C GLY A 39 41.84 1.33 -28.65
N GLN A 40 42.43 2.46 -29.02
CA GLN A 40 42.31 3.71 -28.27
C GLN A 40 40.87 4.25 -28.31
N ALA A 41 40.25 4.28 -29.49
CA ALA A 41 38.84 4.71 -29.64
C ALA A 41 37.90 3.82 -28.81
N THR A 42 38.13 2.53 -28.74
CA THR A 42 37.35 1.58 -27.92
C THR A 42 37.51 1.87 -26.43
N ARG A 43 38.72 2.19 -25.96
CA ARG A 43 38.95 2.60 -24.57
C ARG A 43 38.24 3.90 -24.23
N VAL A 44 38.32 4.90 -25.11
CA VAL A 44 37.60 6.18 -24.96
C VAL A 44 36.09 5.96 -24.92
N ARG A 45 35.57 5.07 -25.80
CA ARG A 45 34.15 4.73 -25.84
C ARG A 45 33.67 4.17 -24.51
N ALA A 46 34.41 3.25 -23.91
CA ALA A 46 34.01 2.67 -22.62
C ALA A 46 33.95 3.70 -21.49
N GLN A 47 34.93 4.62 -21.45
CA GLN A 47 34.94 5.67 -20.44
C GLN A 47 33.86 6.73 -20.70
N LEU A 48 33.65 7.12 -21.94
CA LEU A 48 32.61 8.08 -22.31
C LEU A 48 31.23 7.50 -21.99
N GLN A 49 30.98 6.22 -22.30
CA GLN A 49 29.71 5.57 -21.97
C GLN A 49 29.47 5.57 -20.47
N ASN A 50 30.46 5.17 -19.66
CA ASN A 50 30.33 5.20 -18.20
C ASN A 50 30.04 6.61 -17.66
N ALA A 51 30.72 7.62 -18.19
CA ALA A 51 30.49 9.02 -17.77
C ALA A 51 29.10 9.51 -18.19
N THR A 52 28.64 9.14 -19.39
CA THR A 52 27.31 9.48 -19.90
C THR A 52 26.21 8.81 -19.10
N ASP A 53 26.40 7.55 -18.70
CA ASP A 53 25.47 6.80 -17.85
C ASP A 53 25.33 7.46 -16.46
N VAL A 54 26.45 7.85 -15.85
CA VAL A 54 26.46 8.57 -14.57
C VAL A 54 25.82 9.95 -14.71
N ALA A 55 26.05 10.66 -15.80
CA ALA A 55 25.43 11.96 -16.05
C ALA A 55 23.92 11.84 -16.21
N ALA A 56 23.43 10.90 -17.00
CA ALA A 56 22.00 10.63 -17.17
C ALA A 56 21.33 10.26 -15.84
N LEU A 57 21.98 9.38 -15.06
CA LEU A 57 21.50 9.01 -13.73
C LEU A 57 21.44 10.22 -12.79
N SER A 58 22.43 11.09 -12.84
CA SER A 58 22.52 12.26 -11.98
C SER A 58 21.50 13.34 -12.37
N VAL A 59 21.26 13.53 -13.66
CA VAL A 59 20.18 14.39 -14.16
C VAL A 59 18.82 13.86 -13.71
N ALA A 60 18.59 12.55 -13.81
CA ALA A 60 17.35 11.94 -13.33
C ALA A 60 17.18 12.11 -11.81
N ARG A 61 18.27 12.10 -11.04
CA ARG A 61 18.27 12.28 -9.59
C ARG A 61 18.07 13.73 -9.17
N ASP A 62 18.97 14.59 -9.59
CA ASP A 62 19.07 15.96 -9.09
C ASP A 62 18.11 16.89 -9.83
N GLY A 63 17.78 16.58 -11.08
CA GLY A 63 16.96 17.40 -11.98
C GLY A 63 15.53 17.62 -11.51
N LEU A 64 14.98 16.75 -10.65
CA LEU A 64 13.62 16.93 -10.13
C LEU A 64 13.48 18.15 -9.24
N SER A 65 14.53 18.50 -8.49
CA SER A 65 14.55 19.64 -7.56
C SER A 65 15.13 20.91 -8.17
N GLN A 66 15.58 20.85 -9.43
CA GLN A 66 16.27 21.96 -10.10
C GLN A 66 15.49 22.46 -11.32
N PRO A 67 15.60 23.74 -11.68
CA PRO A 67 15.02 24.26 -12.92
C PRO A 67 15.72 23.67 -14.16
N ASP A 68 15.04 23.68 -15.30
CA ASP A 68 15.58 23.13 -16.56
C ASP A 68 16.91 23.79 -16.97
N SER A 69 17.08 25.07 -16.64
CA SER A 69 18.33 25.81 -16.88
C SER A 69 19.54 25.28 -16.10
N ALA A 70 19.34 24.49 -15.05
CA ALA A 70 20.42 23.90 -14.27
C ALA A 70 20.81 22.48 -14.71
N LEU A 71 19.99 21.83 -15.56
CA LEU A 71 20.19 20.42 -15.93
C LEU A 71 21.50 20.19 -16.67
N GLU A 72 21.86 21.10 -17.58
CA GLU A 72 23.11 21.00 -18.32
C GLU A 72 24.33 21.12 -17.40
N ALA A 73 24.28 22.02 -16.43
CA ALA A 73 25.36 22.16 -15.43
C ALA A 73 25.50 20.91 -14.58
N ILE A 74 24.39 20.25 -14.25
CA ILE A 74 24.39 18.94 -13.54
C ILE A 74 25.07 17.90 -14.42
N ALA A 75 24.62 17.73 -15.67
CA ALA A 75 25.18 16.75 -16.59
C ALA A 75 26.69 16.95 -16.76
N ARG A 76 27.13 18.18 -17.06
CA ARG A 76 28.55 18.51 -17.25
C ARG A 76 29.39 18.23 -15.99
N ARG A 77 28.90 18.61 -14.81
CA ARG A 77 29.62 18.33 -13.55
C ARG A 77 29.93 16.84 -13.37
N TYR A 78 28.99 15.97 -13.71
CA TYR A 78 29.20 14.53 -13.59
C TYR A 78 29.96 13.93 -14.76
N LEU A 79 29.85 14.47 -15.97
CA LEU A 79 30.69 14.13 -17.10
C LEU A 79 32.15 14.47 -16.79
N ASP A 80 32.44 15.68 -16.32
CA ASP A 80 33.79 16.14 -15.96
C ASP A 80 34.41 15.29 -14.84
N ALA A 81 33.61 14.85 -13.88
CA ALA A 81 34.08 14.03 -12.78
C ALA A 81 34.38 12.58 -13.15
N ASN A 82 33.71 12.04 -14.17
CA ASN A 82 33.80 10.62 -14.53
C ASN A 82 34.49 10.35 -15.88
N TYR A 83 34.65 11.35 -16.73
CA TYR A 83 35.43 11.27 -17.96
C TYR A 83 36.85 11.81 -17.69
N THR A 84 37.71 10.94 -17.16
CA THR A 84 39.05 11.29 -16.65
C THR A 84 40.15 10.66 -17.48
N LEU A 85 40.17 10.89 -18.79
CA LEU A 85 41.33 10.47 -19.58
C LEU A 85 42.56 11.37 -19.30
N PRO A 86 43.78 10.79 -19.17
CA PRO A 86 44.99 11.56 -18.86
C PRO A 86 45.38 12.55 -19.95
N GLU A 87 44.83 12.39 -21.14
CA GLU A 87 45.14 13.23 -22.29
C GLU A 87 44.07 14.31 -22.39
N LYS A 88 44.45 15.53 -21.99
CA LYS A 88 43.61 16.73 -22.03
C LYS A 88 43.10 17.13 -23.42
N ASP A 89 43.45 16.36 -24.45
CA ASP A 89 43.17 16.71 -25.84
C ASP A 89 41.86 16.10 -26.38
N TYR A 90 41.16 15.30 -25.56
CA TYR A 90 39.88 14.69 -25.99
C TYR A 90 38.72 15.29 -25.26
N GLY A 91 38.40 16.55 -25.56
CA GLY A 91 37.21 17.19 -25.05
C GLY A 91 35.94 16.47 -25.55
N TYR A 92 34.99 16.26 -24.65
CA TYR A 92 33.65 15.79 -25.05
C TYR A 92 32.74 16.95 -25.45
N SER A 93 31.79 16.69 -26.34
CA SER A 93 30.60 17.53 -26.56
C SER A 93 29.39 16.86 -25.90
N LEU A 94 28.56 17.66 -25.26
CA LEU A 94 27.22 17.27 -24.83
C LEU A 94 26.28 17.65 -25.98
N ASP A 95 25.85 16.68 -26.78
CA ASP A 95 25.14 16.89 -28.02
C ASP A 95 23.63 17.02 -27.80
N HIS A 96 23.11 16.23 -26.84
CA HIS A 96 21.71 16.25 -26.48
C HIS A 96 21.53 16.00 -24.99
N LEU A 97 20.61 16.74 -24.38
CA LEU A 97 20.14 16.54 -23.04
C LEU A 97 18.64 16.78 -23.01
N LYS A 98 17.89 15.74 -22.65
CA LYS A 98 16.44 15.84 -22.46
C LYS A 98 16.10 15.23 -21.10
N PHE A 99 15.29 15.94 -20.35
CA PHE A 99 14.76 15.46 -19.09
C PHE A 99 13.24 15.57 -19.08
N ASP A 100 12.56 14.43 -19.06
CA ASP A 100 11.12 14.33 -18.91
C ASP A 100 10.78 14.15 -17.42
N ARG A 101 10.36 15.24 -16.77
CA ARG A 101 10.02 15.26 -15.34
C ARG A 101 8.90 14.30 -14.97
N PRO A 102 7.79 14.23 -15.72
CA PRO A 102 6.70 13.31 -15.43
C PRO A 102 7.14 11.85 -15.34
N THR A 103 7.94 11.38 -16.28
CA THR A 103 8.43 10.00 -16.33
C THR A 103 9.79 9.83 -15.63
N VAL A 104 10.40 10.94 -15.18
CA VAL A 104 11.77 10.96 -14.63
C VAL A 104 12.76 10.28 -15.58
N THR A 105 12.61 10.52 -16.86
CA THR A 105 13.48 9.98 -17.90
C THR A 105 14.51 11.03 -18.29
N ALA A 106 15.79 10.71 -18.12
CA ALA A 106 16.89 11.52 -18.61
C ALA A 106 17.53 10.83 -19.81
N GLU A 107 17.72 11.56 -20.88
CA GLU A 107 18.38 11.14 -22.11
C GLU A 107 19.58 12.05 -22.32
N VAL A 108 20.76 11.47 -22.48
CA VAL A 108 22.02 12.20 -22.61
C VAL A 108 22.83 11.59 -23.75
N ASP A 109 23.21 12.44 -24.70
CA ASP A 109 24.08 12.10 -25.81
C ASP A 109 25.39 12.88 -25.72
N THR A 110 26.49 12.19 -25.90
CA THR A 110 27.83 12.78 -25.88
C THR A 110 28.69 12.26 -27.04
N THR A 111 29.59 13.10 -27.52
CA THR A 111 30.55 12.75 -28.58
C THR A 111 31.96 13.18 -28.22
N VAL A 112 32.92 12.36 -28.57
CA VAL A 112 34.37 12.66 -28.51
C VAL A 112 34.98 12.40 -29.86
N LEU A 113 35.82 13.31 -30.35
CA LEU A 113 36.62 13.14 -31.54
C LEU A 113 38.01 12.64 -31.13
N VAL A 114 38.25 11.34 -31.25
CA VAL A 114 39.50 10.72 -30.88
C VAL A 114 40.54 10.93 -32.00
N PRO A 115 41.64 11.68 -31.79
CA PRO A 115 42.67 11.85 -32.80
C PRO A 115 43.33 10.52 -33.14
N THR A 116 43.63 10.32 -34.43
CA THR A 116 44.33 9.13 -34.93
C THR A 116 45.81 9.42 -35.11
N THR A 117 46.64 8.42 -34.83
CA THR A 117 48.07 8.50 -35.03
C THR A 117 48.45 7.92 -36.39
N PHE A 118 47.99 6.72 -36.67
CA PHE A 118 48.37 5.98 -37.89
C PHE A 118 47.36 6.17 -39.03
N LEU A 119 46.06 6.16 -38.73
CA LEU A 119 45.03 6.40 -39.76
C LEU A 119 45.08 7.81 -40.33
N ARG A 120 45.74 8.76 -39.64
CA ARG A 120 46.02 10.09 -40.16
C ARG A 120 46.85 10.05 -41.44
N LEU A 121 47.72 9.05 -41.60
CA LEU A 121 48.49 8.85 -42.84
C LEU A 121 47.61 8.50 -44.04
N MET A 122 46.39 8.02 -43.78
CA MET A 122 45.36 7.73 -44.77
C MET A 122 44.35 8.86 -44.93
N GLY A 123 44.56 9.99 -44.28
CA GLY A 123 43.66 11.15 -44.31
C GLY A 123 42.53 11.14 -43.27
N MET A 124 42.45 10.12 -42.43
CA MET A 124 41.51 10.06 -41.34
C MET A 124 42.15 10.65 -40.07
N THR A 125 41.82 11.89 -39.76
CA THR A 125 42.43 12.66 -38.64
C THR A 125 41.82 12.34 -37.28
N THR A 126 40.55 11.94 -37.24
CA THR A 126 39.80 11.61 -36.02
C THR A 126 38.87 10.44 -36.22
N ILE A 127 38.55 9.73 -35.14
CA ILE A 127 37.49 8.72 -35.05
C ILE A 127 36.40 9.31 -34.13
N PRO A 128 35.16 9.55 -34.61
CA PRO A 128 34.07 9.98 -33.75
C PRO A 128 33.60 8.81 -32.88
N VAL A 129 33.52 9.07 -31.58
CA VAL A 129 33.04 8.12 -30.57
C VAL A 129 31.78 8.74 -29.93
N HIS A 130 30.66 8.05 -30.09
CA HIS A 130 29.39 8.46 -29.52
C HIS A 130 29.02 7.58 -28.32
N ALA A 131 28.43 8.19 -27.31
CA ALA A 131 27.78 7.51 -26.19
C ALA A 131 26.37 8.06 -26.00
N HIS A 132 25.45 7.18 -25.77
CA HIS A 132 24.04 7.47 -25.55
C HIS A 132 23.56 6.75 -24.30
N SER A 133 22.84 7.45 -23.43
CA SER A 133 22.28 6.89 -22.21
C SER A 133 20.86 7.39 -21.96
N ILE A 134 19.98 6.44 -21.67
CA ILE A 134 18.61 6.72 -21.24
C ILE A 134 18.43 6.10 -19.86
N THR A 135 18.18 6.95 -18.88
CA THR A 135 17.83 6.52 -17.52
C THR A 135 16.34 6.71 -17.31
N LYS A 136 15.65 5.63 -16.95
CA LYS A 136 14.23 5.66 -16.60
C LYS A 136 14.06 5.56 -15.09
N GLY A 137 13.32 6.50 -14.52
CA GLY A 137 12.95 6.44 -13.12
C GLY A 137 12.06 5.23 -12.81
N LEU A 138 12.23 4.67 -11.62
CA LEU A 138 11.33 3.62 -11.14
C LEU A 138 9.95 4.19 -10.82
N GLY A 139 8.91 3.53 -11.26
CA GLY A 139 7.56 3.73 -10.76
C GLY A 139 7.45 3.23 -9.32
N VAL A 140 6.70 3.92 -8.50
CA VAL A 140 6.49 3.55 -7.09
C VAL A 140 5.00 3.61 -6.78
N GLU A 141 4.46 2.49 -6.33
CA GLU A 141 3.11 2.38 -5.80
C GLU A 141 3.19 2.32 -4.28
N VAL A 142 2.48 3.22 -3.61
CA VAL A 142 2.51 3.35 -2.15
C VAL A 142 1.10 3.21 -1.59
N ALA A 143 0.90 2.28 -0.67
CA ALA A 143 -0.30 2.21 0.17
C ALA A 143 0.00 2.85 1.53
N LEU A 144 -0.65 3.97 1.84
CA LEU A 144 -0.62 4.61 3.14
C LEU A 144 -1.74 4.03 4.00
N VAL A 145 -1.40 3.10 4.87
CA VAL A 145 -2.31 2.43 5.81
C VAL A 145 -2.28 3.20 7.12
N LEU A 146 -3.33 3.97 7.36
CA LEU A 146 -3.35 5.00 8.39
C LEU A 146 -4.41 4.69 9.44
N ASP A 147 -3.97 4.53 10.67
CA ASP A 147 -4.87 4.34 11.81
C ASP A 147 -5.75 5.57 12.04
N THR A 148 -7.03 5.35 12.09
CA THR A 148 -8.06 6.34 12.40
C THR A 148 -8.97 5.88 13.53
N SER A 149 -8.48 5.02 14.41
CA SER A 149 -9.19 4.56 15.60
C SER A 149 -9.38 5.69 16.63
N GLY A 150 -10.22 5.44 17.62
CA GLY A 150 -10.59 6.43 18.63
C GLY A 150 -9.42 6.98 19.42
N SER A 151 -8.37 6.18 19.67
CA SER A 151 -7.15 6.61 20.36
C SER A 151 -6.41 7.74 19.63
N MET A 152 -6.60 7.85 18.32
CA MET A 152 -6.04 8.93 17.52
C MET A 152 -6.65 10.31 17.83
N THR A 153 -7.73 10.39 18.62
CA THR A 153 -8.25 11.66 19.16
C THR A 153 -7.43 12.20 20.32
N GLU A 154 -6.62 11.35 20.96
CA GLU A 154 -5.82 11.72 22.12
C GLU A 154 -4.75 12.76 21.77
N SER A 155 -4.28 13.45 22.82
CA SER A 155 -3.21 14.45 22.67
C SER A 155 -1.89 13.80 22.23
N ALA A 156 -1.24 14.39 21.24
CA ALA A 156 0.09 14.03 20.79
C ALA A 156 1.17 15.01 21.28
N GLY A 157 0.95 15.65 22.40
CA GLY A 157 1.80 16.70 22.95
C GLY A 157 1.44 18.10 22.42
N ALA A 158 2.39 18.99 22.27
CA ALA A 158 2.16 20.39 21.88
C ALA A 158 1.55 20.60 20.47
N GLY A 159 1.39 19.52 19.69
CA GLY A 159 0.91 19.58 18.30
C GLY A 159 -0.58 19.25 18.13
N GLY A 160 -1.38 19.20 19.20
CA GLY A 160 -2.79 18.84 19.11
C GLY A 160 -3.03 17.34 19.24
N SER A 161 -4.06 16.81 18.56
CA SER A 161 -4.38 15.39 18.60
C SER A 161 -3.48 14.56 17.67
N LYS A 162 -3.34 13.25 17.95
CA LYS A 162 -2.58 12.30 17.12
C LYS A 162 -3.06 12.30 15.67
N ILE A 163 -4.39 12.36 15.42
CA ILE A 163 -4.92 12.44 14.06
C ILE A 163 -4.51 13.71 13.33
N THR A 164 -4.39 14.84 14.03
CA THR A 164 -3.90 16.09 13.45
C THR A 164 -2.43 15.96 13.06
N ALA A 165 -1.60 15.41 13.95
CA ALA A 165 -0.19 15.14 13.67
C ALA A 165 -0.02 14.19 12.47
N LEU A 166 -0.85 13.15 12.36
CA LEU A 166 -0.85 12.23 11.22
C LEU A 166 -1.19 12.93 9.90
N LYS A 167 -2.22 13.78 9.89
CA LYS A 167 -2.57 14.57 8.69
C LYS A 167 -1.40 15.45 8.23
N ASP A 168 -0.76 16.13 9.16
CA ASP A 168 0.37 17.02 8.85
C ASP A 168 1.60 16.25 8.38
N ALA A 169 1.89 15.10 8.99
CA ALA A 169 2.98 14.22 8.58
C ALA A 169 2.74 13.64 7.18
N THR A 170 1.52 13.18 6.91
CA THR A 170 1.14 12.63 5.60
C THR A 170 1.21 13.71 4.51
N LYS A 171 0.72 14.92 4.76
CA LYS A 171 0.87 16.05 3.81
C LYS A 171 2.33 16.39 3.54
N ALA A 172 3.20 16.32 4.57
CA ALA A 172 4.63 16.54 4.39
C ALA A 172 5.28 15.46 3.51
N LEU A 173 4.93 14.19 3.70
CA LEU A 173 5.34 13.08 2.83
C LEU A 173 4.89 13.31 1.38
N LEU A 174 3.63 13.68 1.16
CA LEU A 174 3.11 14.00 -0.18
C LEU A 174 3.90 15.14 -0.82
N LYS A 175 4.26 16.17 -0.05
CA LYS A 175 5.09 17.27 -0.55
C LYS A 175 6.48 16.81 -1.01
N VAL A 176 7.10 15.85 -0.32
CA VAL A 176 8.39 15.27 -0.73
C VAL A 176 8.26 14.49 -2.04
N PHE A 177 7.16 13.74 -2.22
CA PHE A 177 6.95 12.97 -3.44
C PHE A 177 6.59 13.81 -4.67
N TYR A 178 5.78 14.85 -4.49
CA TYR A 178 5.24 15.65 -5.59
C TYR A 178 6.01 16.95 -5.82
N GLY A 179 6.74 17.48 -4.82
CA GLY A 179 7.27 18.84 -4.90
C GLY A 179 6.15 19.84 -5.16
N ASP A 180 6.24 20.57 -6.27
CA ASP A 180 5.20 21.51 -6.73
C ASP A 180 4.28 20.90 -7.80
N ALA A 181 4.52 19.66 -8.22
CA ALA A 181 3.68 18.99 -9.22
C ALA A 181 2.29 18.64 -8.68
N THR A 182 1.28 18.77 -9.50
CA THR A 182 -0.11 18.39 -9.19
C THR A 182 -0.41 16.94 -9.52
N VAL A 183 0.33 16.35 -10.46
CA VAL A 183 0.22 14.96 -10.89
C VAL A 183 1.63 14.37 -11.02
N SER A 184 1.80 13.13 -10.59
CA SER A 184 3.05 12.39 -10.77
C SER A 184 2.80 11.14 -11.60
N GLN A 185 3.56 10.92 -12.67
CA GLN A 185 3.51 9.65 -13.40
C GLN A 185 4.37 8.56 -12.76
N ARG A 186 5.09 8.93 -11.73
CA ARG A 186 6.01 8.07 -11.04
C ARG A 186 5.44 7.48 -9.76
N PHE A 187 4.76 8.32 -8.97
CA PHE A 187 4.10 7.91 -7.75
C PHE A 187 2.62 7.68 -8.00
N SER A 188 2.15 6.50 -7.61
CA SER A 188 0.75 6.19 -7.47
C SER A 188 0.50 5.83 -6.02
N ILE A 189 -0.35 6.58 -5.34
CA ILE A 189 -0.52 6.48 -3.88
C ILE A 189 -1.98 6.19 -3.57
N GLY A 190 -2.22 5.19 -2.70
CA GLY A 190 -3.51 4.94 -2.09
C GLY A 190 -3.51 5.36 -0.63
N ILE A 191 -4.66 5.79 -0.13
CA ILE A 191 -4.86 6.09 1.30
C ILE A 191 -5.90 5.12 1.84
N ILE A 192 -5.50 4.37 2.86
CA ILE A 192 -6.28 3.32 3.48
C ILE A 192 -6.47 3.66 4.95
N PRO A 193 -7.51 4.45 5.27
CA PRO A 193 -7.89 4.68 6.65
C PRO A 193 -8.49 3.41 7.23
N PHE A 194 -8.10 3.05 8.44
CA PHE A 194 -8.68 1.91 9.13
C PHE A 194 -8.99 2.20 10.59
N ALA A 195 -9.99 1.53 11.10
CA ALA A 195 -10.36 1.47 12.51
C ALA A 195 -10.78 0.02 12.83
N ALA A 196 -11.96 -0.23 13.42
CA ALA A 196 -12.50 -1.58 13.58
C ALA A 196 -12.73 -2.31 12.25
N SER A 197 -12.99 -1.53 11.21
CA SER A 197 -13.27 -1.97 9.85
C SER A 197 -12.57 -1.07 8.83
N VAL A 198 -12.62 -1.49 7.58
CA VAL A 198 -12.19 -0.67 6.44
C VAL A 198 -13.38 -0.38 5.55
N ASN A 199 -13.46 0.86 5.08
CA ASN A 199 -14.52 1.35 4.23
C ASN A 199 -14.04 1.41 2.77
N VAL A 200 -14.60 0.56 1.91
CA VAL A 200 -14.28 0.55 0.48
C VAL A 200 -15.05 1.60 -0.31
N GLY A 201 -16.09 2.18 0.29
CA GLY A 201 -16.97 3.17 -0.34
C GLY A 201 -18.29 2.58 -0.79
N SER A 202 -19.38 3.28 -0.47
CA SER A 202 -20.76 2.85 -0.78
C SER A 202 -21.07 2.73 -2.27
N GLY A 203 -20.25 3.34 -3.13
CA GLY A 203 -20.36 3.21 -4.60
C GLY A 203 -20.09 1.79 -5.13
N TYR A 204 -19.44 0.94 -4.36
CA TYR A 204 -19.14 -0.44 -4.76
C TYR A 204 -20.22 -1.46 -4.43
N LYS A 205 -21.42 -1.02 -4.05
CA LYS A 205 -22.54 -1.91 -3.69
C LYS A 205 -22.85 -2.99 -4.74
N THR A 206 -22.63 -2.69 -6.01
CA THR A 206 -22.93 -3.60 -7.15
C THR A 206 -21.67 -4.13 -7.83
N ALA A 207 -20.51 -4.00 -7.19
CA ALA A 207 -19.26 -4.48 -7.77
C ALA A 207 -19.23 -6.02 -7.86
N SER A 208 -18.57 -6.55 -8.89
CA SER A 208 -18.44 -8.00 -9.15
C SER A 208 -17.81 -8.79 -8.01
N TRP A 209 -16.98 -8.11 -7.22
CA TRP A 209 -16.27 -8.68 -6.09
C TRP A 209 -17.03 -8.62 -4.75
N MET A 210 -18.20 -7.97 -4.73
CA MET A 210 -19.07 -7.96 -3.56
C MET A 210 -20.01 -9.18 -3.56
N ASP A 211 -20.26 -9.75 -2.39
CA ASP A 211 -21.29 -10.74 -2.21
C ASP A 211 -22.68 -10.07 -2.25
N THR A 212 -23.27 -10.09 -3.43
CA THR A 212 -24.62 -9.56 -3.67
C THR A 212 -25.69 -10.64 -3.71
N ALA A 213 -25.29 -11.91 -3.74
CA ALA A 213 -26.19 -13.02 -4.05
C ALA A 213 -26.59 -13.85 -2.81
N ASN A 214 -26.03 -13.54 -1.64
CA ASN A 214 -26.29 -14.36 -0.47
C ASN A 214 -25.88 -15.84 -0.64
N VAL A 215 -24.76 -16.04 -1.29
CA VAL A 215 -24.19 -17.38 -1.41
C VAL A 215 -23.63 -17.73 -0.06
N PRO A 216 -24.01 -18.85 0.56
CA PRO A 216 -23.32 -19.34 1.73
C PRO A 216 -21.90 -19.73 1.31
N ALA A 217 -21.00 -18.81 1.46
CA ALA A 217 -19.60 -19.09 1.30
C ALA A 217 -19.15 -19.85 2.54
N ASN A 218 -19.26 -21.15 2.52
CA ASN A 218 -18.68 -22.06 3.51
C ASN A 218 -18.93 -21.72 4.99
N GLY A 219 -20.06 -21.10 5.31
CA GLY A 219 -20.48 -20.88 6.70
C GLY A 219 -20.03 -19.61 7.36
N ASP A 220 -18.99 -18.95 6.92
CA ASP A 220 -18.52 -17.71 7.54
C ASP A 220 -19.47 -16.53 7.22
N HIS A 221 -19.85 -15.78 8.24
CA HIS A 221 -20.74 -14.61 8.18
C HIS A 221 -22.20 -14.86 7.82
N THR A 222 -22.63 -16.09 7.59
CA THR A 222 -24.05 -16.43 7.37
C THR A 222 -24.80 -16.68 8.67
N GLU A 223 -24.08 -17.02 9.72
CA GLU A 223 -24.61 -17.49 10.99
C GLU A 223 -25.28 -16.40 11.83
N ASP A 224 -25.05 -15.13 11.50
CA ASP A 224 -25.66 -14.00 12.22
C ASP A 224 -27.17 -13.89 12.01
N PHE A 225 -27.72 -14.61 11.01
CA PHE A 225 -29.13 -14.57 10.62
C PHE A 225 -29.73 -15.99 10.50
N THR A 226 -29.51 -16.83 11.50
CA THR A 226 -29.85 -18.27 11.47
C THR A 226 -31.13 -18.63 12.21
N ALA A 227 -32.08 -17.73 12.36
CA ALA A 227 -33.37 -18.12 12.93
C ALA A 227 -34.07 -19.19 12.08
N PRO A 228 -34.81 -20.12 12.67
CA PRO A 228 -35.67 -21.03 11.93
C PRO A 228 -36.59 -20.23 10.99
N ASN A 229 -36.55 -20.48 9.71
CA ASN A 229 -37.20 -19.75 8.63
C ASN A 229 -36.50 -18.46 8.15
N ALA A 230 -35.37 -18.06 8.72
CA ALA A 230 -34.52 -17.07 8.07
C ALA A 230 -33.88 -17.73 6.86
N GLN A 231 -34.40 -17.49 5.67
CA GLN A 231 -33.64 -17.66 4.46
C GLN A 231 -32.38 -16.84 4.62
N GLN A 232 -31.24 -17.38 4.25
CA GLN A 232 -29.98 -16.66 4.33
C GLN A 232 -30.16 -15.27 3.75
N ALA A 233 -30.09 -14.26 4.60
CA ALA A 233 -30.44 -12.91 4.20
C ALA A 233 -29.27 -12.32 3.43
N ASN A 234 -29.51 -11.91 2.19
CA ASN A 234 -28.58 -11.01 1.52
C ASN A 234 -28.47 -9.72 2.37
N ARG A 235 -27.28 -9.42 2.89
CA ARG A 235 -27.08 -8.26 3.78
C ARG A 235 -27.50 -6.95 3.12
N PHE A 236 -27.35 -6.80 1.81
CA PHE A 236 -27.86 -5.64 1.09
C PHE A 236 -29.39 -5.56 1.07
N SER A 237 -30.10 -6.69 1.19
CA SER A 237 -31.56 -6.71 1.26
C SER A 237 -32.09 -6.15 2.59
N LEU A 238 -31.25 -6.10 3.62
CA LEU A 238 -31.59 -5.59 4.95
C LEU A 238 -31.39 -4.08 5.09
N PHE A 239 -30.68 -3.45 4.16
CA PHE A 239 -30.52 -2.00 4.12
C PHE A 239 -31.68 -1.32 3.39
N LYS A 240 -31.76 0.02 3.55
CA LYS A 240 -32.74 0.85 2.88
C LYS A 240 -32.78 0.59 1.36
N GLY A 241 -33.98 0.39 0.85
CA GLY A 241 -34.21 0.05 -0.56
C GLY A 241 -34.13 -1.44 -0.87
N GLY A 242 -33.75 -2.28 0.08
CA GLY A 242 -33.85 -3.74 -0.01
C GLY A 242 -35.28 -4.24 0.27
N ASN A 243 -35.62 -5.42 -0.23
CA ASN A 243 -36.97 -6.00 -0.07
C ASN A 243 -37.31 -6.45 1.35
N GLN A 244 -36.31 -6.58 2.20
CA GLN A 244 -36.39 -6.91 3.63
C GLN A 244 -35.77 -5.80 4.50
N GLY A 245 -35.60 -4.61 3.95
CA GLY A 245 -34.69 -3.62 4.49
C GLY A 245 -35.32 -2.59 5.39
N LEU A 246 -34.46 -1.97 6.15
CA LEU A 246 -34.73 -0.81 6.99
C LEU A 246 -35.26 0.38 6.20
N ALA A 247 -36.07 1.20 6.83
CA ALA A 247 -36.64 2.39 6.20
C ALA A 247 -35.64 3.53 6.03
N ASN A 248 -34.64 3.64 6.92
CA ASN A 248 -33.81 4.84 7.06
C ASN A 248 -32.32 4.65 6.85
N VAL A 249 -31.76 3.42 6.92
CA VAL A 249 -30.30 3.20 6.93
C VAL A 249 -29.81 2.55 5.66
N SER A 250 -28.84 3.17 5.00
CA SER A 250 -28.13 2.65 3.84
C SER A 250 -26.75 2.12 4.24
N TRP A 251 -26.20 1.19 3.43
CA TRP A 251 -24.83 0.70 3.61
C TRP A 251 -23.83 1.85 3.44
N LYS A 252 -22.89 1.98 4.39
CA LYS A 252 -21.87 3.03 4.39
C LYS A 252 -20.64 2.71 3.54
N GLY A 253 -20.39 1.45 3.23
CA GLY A 253 -19.24 1.05 2.42
C GLY A 253 -18.24 0.14 3.13
N CYS A 254 -18.44 -0.23 4.39
CA CYS A 254 -17.55 -1.17 5.05
C CYS A 254 -17.82 -2.62 4.65
N VAL A 255 -16.81 -3.45 4.74
CA VAL A 255 -16.87 -4.88 4.44
C VAL A 255 -16.30 -5.71 5.58
N MET A 256 -16.69 -6.98 5.62
CA MET A 256 -16.16 -7.98 6.53
C MET A 256 -14.81 -8.49 6.04
N ALA A 257 -14.02 -9.06 6.94
CA ALA A 257 -12.87 -9.88 6.57
C ALA A 257 -13.32 -11.07 5.73
N ARG A 258 -12.56 -11.45 4.71
CA ARG A 258 -12.88 -12.69 3.97
C ARG A 258 -12.64 -13.92 4.84
N PRO A 259 -13.31 -15.04 4.55
CA PRO A 259 -13.00 -16.29 5.22
C PRO A 259 -11.55 -16.74 5.01
N ALA A 260 -10.97 -17.44 5.99
CA ALA A 260 -9.67 -18.06 5.81
C ALA A 260 -9.65 -19.05 4.63
N PRO A 261 -8.59 -19.09 3.82
CA PRO A 261 -7.32 -18.37 3.97
C PRO A 261 -7.30 -17.00 3.25
N TYR A 262 -8.42 -16.52 2.75
CA TYR A 262 -8.49 -15.31 1.93
C TYR A 262 -8.41 -14.01 2.74
N ASP A 263 -8.55 -14.11 4.06
CA ASP A 263 -8.40 -12.99 4.99
C ASP A 263 -6.98 -12.41 4.99
N ILE A 264 -5.96 -13.25 4.79
CA ILE A 264 -4.54 -12.89 4.84
C ILE A 264 -3.81 -12.97 3.49
N ASN A 265 -4.52 -12.88 2.37
CA ASN A 265 -3.92 -12.85 1.04
C ASN A 265 -4.69 -11.94 0.07
N ASP A 266 -4.07 -11.64 -1.08
CA ASP A 266 -4.64 -10.80 -2.13
C ASP A 266 -5.27 -11.58 -3.29
N ALA A 267 -5.71 -12.83 -3.05
CA ALA A 267 -6.38 -13.63 -4.07
C ALA A 267 -7.56 -12.86 -4.67
N ALA A 268 -7.65 -12.90 -6.00
CA ALA A 268 -8.73 -12.23 -6.73
C ALA A 268 -10.09 -12.80 -6.31
N PRO A 269 -11.11 -11.97 -6.11
CA PRO A 269 -12.46 -12.42 -5.87
C PRO A 269 -13.02 -13.07 -7.15
N SER A 270 -13.37 -14.35 -7.05
CA SER A 270 -13.86 -15.14 -8.19
C SER A 270 -15.17 -15.88 -7.92
N GLY A 271 -15.77 -15.64 -6.75
CA GLY A 271 -17.02 -16.28 -6.30
C GLY A 271 -16.88 -16.96 -4.93
N GLY A 272 -17.99 -17.30 -4.32
CA GLY A 272 -18.04 -17.97 -3.02
C GLY A 272 -17.28 -17.21 -1.94
N SER A 273 -16.48 -17.91 -1.15
CA SER A 273 -15.71 -17.36 -0.01
C SER A 273 -14.61 -16.36 -0.41
N THR A 274 -14.35 -16.17 -1.70
CA THR A 274 -13.42 -15.14 -2.18
C THR A 274 -14.06 -13.76 -2.30
N LEU A 275 -15.40 -13.67 -2.31
CA LEU A 275 -16.13 -12.40 -2.37
C LEU A 275 -16.06 -11.66 -1.02
N PHE A 276 -16.25 -10.35 -1.09
CA PHE A 276 -16.33 -9.51 0.11
C PHE A 276 -17.78 -9.37 0.58
N VAL A 277 -18.02 -9.74 1.82
CA VAL A 277 -19.34 -9.63 2.45
C VAL A 277 -19.54 -8.18 2.93
N PRO A 278 -20.67 -7.53 2.59
CA PRO A 278 -20.95 -6.19 3.09
C PRO A 278 -21.12 -6.21 4.61
N TRP A 279 -20.55 -5.22 5.25
CA TRP A 279 -20.73 -5.00 6.68
C TRP A 279 -22.20 -4.77 6.99
N PHE A 280 -22.73 -5.54 7.90
CA PHE A 280 -24.04 -5.35 8.49
C PHE A 280 -24.00 -5.90 9.91
N ALA A 281 -23.88 -5.01 10.89
CA ALA A 281 -23.94 -5.41 12.29
C ALA A 281 -25.38 -5.77 12.65
N PRO A 282 -25.66 -7.01 13.08
CA PRO A 282 -26.98 -7.41 13.50
C PRO A 282 -27.50 -6.57 14.65
N ASP A 283 -28.78 -6.39 14.70
CA ASP A 283 -29.45 -5.86 15.87
C ASP A 283 -29.35 -6.87 17.00
N GLU A 284 -28.82 -6.43 18.13
CA GLU A 284 -28.67 -7.24 19.34
C GLU A 284 -29.98 -7.26 20.11
N PRO A 285 -30.27 -8.33 20.86
CA PRO A 285 -31.54 -8.47 21.55
C PRO A 285 -31.88 -7.31 22.50
N ASP A 286 -33.17 -6.97 22.56
CA ASP A 286 -33.69 -6.05 23.56
C ASP A 286 -33.45 -6.63 24.96
N ALA A 287 -32.70 -5.92 25.76
CA ALA A 287 -32.40 -6.36 27.12
C ALA A 287 -33.54 -6.12 28.10
N ALA A 288 -34.52 -5.31 27.70
CA ALA A 288 -35.56 -4.82 28.58
C ALA A 288 -36.90 -5.56 28.51
N ASP A 289 -37.05 -6.52 27.58
CA ASP A 289 -38.37 -7.12 27.33
C ASP A 289 -38.76 -8.28 28.24
N GLY A 290 -38.50 -8.13 29.52
CA GLY A 290 -39.03 -9.05 30.52
C GLY A 290 -38.47 -10.46 30.50
N GLU A 291 -37.35 -10.69 29.81
CA GLU A 291 -36.56 -11.91 29.97
C GLU A 291 -35.78 -11.97 31.29
N TRP A 292 -36.09 -11.00 32.14
CA TRP A 292 -35.62 -10.98 33.47
C TRP A 292 -36.27 -12.08 34.23
N ASP A 293 -35.50 -12.95 34.70
CA ASP A 293 -35.94 -13.77 35.82
C ASP A 293 -36.06 -12.86 37.03
N GLU A 294 -37.25 -12.31 37.25
CA GLU A 294 -37.53 -11.50 38.42
C GLU A 294 -37.13 -12.19 39.71
N SER A 295 -36.95 -13.50 39.70
CA SER A 295 -36.54 -14.26 40.87
C SER A 295 -35.06 -14.15 41.17
N THR A 296 -34.26 -13.77 40.19
CA THR A 296 -32.80 -13.59 40.34
C THR A 296 -32.39 -12.13 40.22
N ASP A 297 -33.25 -11.31 39.66
CA ASP A 297 -33.02 -9.92 39.56
C ASP A 297 -33.63 -9.17 40.74
N THR A 298 -32.82 -8.58 41.56
CA THR A 298 -33.29 -7.76 42.67
C THR A 298 -33.79 -6.39 42.23
N GLY A 299 -33.96 -6.17 40.96
CA GLY A 299 -34.48 -4.89 40.43
C GLY A 299 -33.54 -3.71 40.54
N GLU A 300 -32.41 -3.92 41.22
CA GLU A 300 -31.60 -2.78 41.59
C GLU A 300 -30.58 -2.37 40.61
N ASN A 301 -30.51 -3.11 39.64
CA ASN A 301 -29.43 -2.92 38.81
C ASN A 301 -29.69 -2.78 37.46
N VAL A 302 -30.81 -2.64 37.13
CA VAL A 302 -31.10 -2.07 35.92
C VAL A 302 -30.50 -0.70 35.94
N GLY A 303 -29.30 -0.77 35.82
CA GLY A 303 -28.47 0.33 35.85
C GLY A 303 -28.99 1.25 34.96
N TRP A 304 -29.70 1.84 34.84
CA TRP A 304 -29.91 2.68 33.92
C TRP A 304 -31.04 2.51 33.05
N VAL A 305 -32.04 2.17 33.66
CA VAL A 305 -33.33 2.19 33.03
C VAL A 305 -33.55 3.33 32.07
N ASN A 306 -32.87 4.40 32.28
CA ASN A 306 -33.07 5.58 31.47
C ASN A 306 -32.05 5.82 30.37
N SER A 307 -31.09 4.98 30.25
CA SER A 307 -30.10 5.15 29.24
C SER A 307 -29.77 3.92 28.48
N LYS A 308 -30.62 2.95 28.49
CA LYS A 308 -30.48 1.75 27.67
C LYS A 308 -29.19 0.98 27.82
N TRP A 309 -28.51 1.19 28.91
CA TRP A 309 -27.35 0.47 29.21
C TRP A 309 -27.63 -0.72 30.00
N THR A 310 -28.42 -1.42 29.65
CA THR A 310 -28.88 -2.05 30.56
C THR A 310 -28.47 -3.17 31.07
N ASP A 311 -28.45 -4.00 31.16
CA ASP A 311 -28.26 -5.09 31.96
C ASP A 311 -26.90 -5.40 32.39
N TYR A 312 -26.38 -4.46 33.06
CA TYR A 312 -25.08 -4.56 33.66
C TYR A 312 -24.98 -5.65 34.72
N ARG A 313 -26.10 -6.29 35.11
CA ARG A 313 -26.10 -7.15 36.25
C ARG A 313 -25.96 -8.58 36.02
N ASP A 314 -26.54 -9.05 34.98
CA ASP A 314 -26.29 -10.39 34.52
C ASP A 314 -25.08 -10.43 33.58
N GLY A 315 -24.50 -9.25 33.27
CA GLY A 315 -23.41 -9.09 32.34
C GLY A 315 -23.81 -9.22 30.89
N SER A 316 -25.08 -9.19 30.58
CA SER A 316 -25.58 -9.15 29.22
C SER A 316 -25.58 -7.72 28.75
N PHE A 317 -24.53 -7.32 28.07
CA PHE A 317 -24.42 -5.97 27.56
C PHE A 317 -24.58 -6.00 26.05
N PHE A 318 -25.64 -5.38 25.57
CA PHE A 318 -25.93 -5.27 24.14
C PHE A 318 -25.63 -3.86 23.65
N PHE A 319 -24.57 -3.73 22.90
CA PHE A 319 -24.11 -2.42 22.44
C PHE A 319 -24.91 -1.90 21.27
N ASN A 320 -25.40 -2.80 20.45
CA ASN A 320 -25.98 -2.48 19.15
C ASN A 320 -27.45 -2.90 19.04
N ASP A 321 -28.19 -2.76 20.12
CA ASP A 321 -29.64 -2.86 20.16
C ASP A 321 -30.24 -1.59 19.54
N TYR A 322 -30.88 -1.68 18.38
CA TYR A 322 -31.43 -0.55 17.63
C TYR A 322 -32.81 -0.79 17.01
N LEU A 323 -33.37 -1.98 17.16
CA LEU A 323 -34.70 -2.35 16.75
C LEU A 323 -35.43 -3.06 17.90
N ASP A 324 -36.73 -3.02 17.86
CA ASP A 324 -37.61 -3.88 18.64
C ASP A 324 -37.53 -5.31 18.06
N ASP A 325 -37.18 -6.29 18.87
CA ASP A 325 -37.05 -7.68 18.48
C ASP A 325 -38.31 -8.30 17.87
N GLU A 326 -39.45 -7.73 18.21
CA GLU A 326 -40.80 -8.11 17.74
C GLU A 326 -41.34 -7.16 16.68
N GLY A 327 -40.51 -6.19 16.27
CA GLY A 327 -40.86 -5.19 15.29
C GLY A 327 -40.93 -5.69 13.85
N GLY A 328 -41.09 -4.75 12.93
CA GLY A 328 -41.13 -5.00 11.50
C GLY A 328 -42.33 -5.85 11.08
N VAL A 329 -42.10 -7.00 10.49
CA VAL A 329 -43.12 -7.97 10.08
C VAL A 329 -42.97 -9.33 10.79
N CYS A 330 -42.28 -9.32 11.90
CA CYS A 330 -42.16 -10.54 12.70
C CYS A 330 -43.50 -10.96 13.27
N PRO A 331 -43.79 -12.27 13.34
CA PRO A 331 -44.90 -12.74 14.11
C PRO A 331 -44.71 -12.35 15.58
N THR A 332 -45.76 -11.87 16.21
CA THR A 332 -45.78 -11.66 17.65
C THR A 332 -45.61 -13.02 18.33
N ASP A 333 -44.60 -13.13 19.13
CA ASP A 333 -44.37 -14.33 19.91
C ASP A 333 -45.47 -14.48 20.99
N ASP A 334 -45.77 -15.74 21.28
CA ASP A 334 -46.66 -16.00 22.41
C ASP A 334 -45.97 -15.49 23.70
N GLN A 335 -46.52 -14.46 24.31
CA GLN A 335 -45.96 -13.79 25.49
C GLN A 335 -45.62 -14.72 26.66
N LYS A 336 -45.98 -16.01 26.55
CA LYS A 336 -45.69 -17.05 27.54
C LYS A 336 -44.47 -17.89 27.18
N LYS A 337 -43.84 -17.67 26.01
CA LYS A 337 -42.72 -18.48 25.53
C LYS A 337 -41.48 -17.63 25.48
N VAL A 338 -40.53 -17.96 26.34
CA VAL A 338 -39.19 -17.36 26.28
C VAL A 338 -38.53 -17.71 24.96
N VAL A 339 -38.18 -16.71 24.18
CA VAL A 339 -37.42 -16.88 22.92
C VAL A 339 -35.96 -16.63 23.18
N PRO A 340 -35.07 -17.58 22.86
CA PRO A 340 -33.64 -17.39 23.09
C PRO A 340 -33.08 -16.14 22.35
N ASN A 341 -32.21 -15.41 23.00
CA ASN A 341 -31.57 -14.20 22.46
C ASN A 341 -30.91 -14.43 21.08
N ALA A 342 -30.28 -15.59 20.87
CA ALA A 342 -29.72 -15.95 19.56
C ALA A 342 -30.79 -16.05 18.46
N THR A 343 -32.01 -16.45 18.81
CA THR A 343 -33.14 -16.49 17.88
C THR A 343 -33.66 -15.09 17.58
N LYS A 344 -33.80 -14.24 18.59
CA LYS A 344 -34.20 -12.83 18.45
C LYS A 344 -33.21 -12.09 17.56
N GLN A 345 -31.92 -12.19 17.83
CA GLN A 345 -30.87 -11.58 17.02
C GLN A 345 -30.88 -12.06 15.57
N GLY A 346 -31.10 -13.35 15.34
CA GLY A 346 -31.10 -13.96 14.00
C GLY A 346 -32.33 -13.63 13.14
N ARG A 347 -33.36 -12.96 13.66
CA ARG A 347 -34.58 -12.65 12.92
C ARG A 347 -34.33 -11.58 11.85
N THR A 348 -34.64 -11.90 10.59
CA THR A 348 -34.58 -10.92 9.49
C THR A 348 -35.87 -10.13 9.29
N CYS A 349 -36.98 -10.63 9.78
CA CYS A 349 -38.29 -9.99 9.67
C CYS A 349 -38.37 -8.63 10.39
N LYS A 350 -37.61 -8.45 11.48
CA LYS A 350 -37.60 -7.22 12.26
C LYS A 350 -37.06 -6.00 11.50
N TYR A 351 -36.25 -6.23 10.47
CA TYR A 351 -35.68 -5.13 9.67
C TYR A 351 -36.68 -4.56 8.65
N LYS A 352 -37.68 -5.33 8.22
CA LYS A 352 -38.54 -4.94 7.12
C LYS A 352 -39.40 -3.73 7.42
N GLY A 353 -39.04 -2.59 6.80
CA GLY A 353 -39.72 -1.33 6.96
C GLY A 353 -39.52 -0.68 8.32
N ALA A 354 -38.75 -1.27 9.21
CA ALA A 354 -38.44 -0.73 10.52
C ALA A 354 -37.56 0.51 10.44
N TRP A 355 -37.72 1.40 11.39
CA TRP A 355 -36.90 2.57 11.56
C TRP A 355 -35.83 2.28 12.62
N ALA A 356 -34.60 2.17 12.22
CA ALA A 356 -33.49 1.92 13.12
C ALA A 356 -33.11 3.18 13.92
N ASP A 357 -32.99 3.04 15.24
CA ASP A 357 -32.40 4.07 16.10
C ASP A 357 -30.86 4.03 15.91
N THR A 358 -30.34 4.96 15.13
CA THR A 358 -28.92 5.09 14.87
C THR A 358 -28.23 6.11 15.75
N SER A 359 -28.75 6.35 16.94
CA SER A 359 -28.18 7.29 17.90
C SER A 359 -26.72 6.90 18.25
N ALA A 360 -25.93 7.90 18.59
CA ALA A 360 -24.56 7.67 19.02
C ALA A 360 -24.50 6.82 20.29
N THR A 361 -23.61 5.86 20.33
CA THR A 361 -23.26 5.11 21.53
C THR A 361 -21.96 5.64 22.12
N TYR A 362 -21.52 5.03 23.19
CA TYR A 362 -20.24 5.31 23.81
C TYR A 362 -19.04 5.10 22.86
N LEU A 363 -19.13 4.18 21.92
CA LEU A 363 -18.03 3.84 21.00
C LEU A 363 -18.26 4.41 19.60
N SER A 364 -19.48 4.32 19.09
CA SER A 364 -19.81 4.75 17.74
C SER A 364 -21.33 4.87 17.57
N ASN A 365 -21.81 5.08 16.37
CA ASN A 365 -23.22 5.11 16.07
C ASN A 365 -23.83 3.70 16.12
N LYS A 366 -25.00 3.54 16.73
CA LYS A 366 -25.79 2.31 16.65
C LYS A 366 -26.25 2.00 15.22
N GLY A 367 -26.71 0.80 15.05
CA GLY A 367 -27.34 0.36 13.81
C GLY A 367 -26.49 -0.60 12.98
N PRO A 368 -26.92 -0.93 11.76
CA PRO A 368 -26.23 -1.92 10.92
C PRO A 368 -24.84 -1.47 10.46
N ASN A 369 -24.53 -0.18 10.58
CA ASN A 369 -23.19 0.36 10.32
C ASN A 369 -22.38 0.59 11.61
N PHE A 370 -22.71 -0.06 12.70
CA PHE A 370 -21.95 0.02 13.96
C PHE A 370 -20.48 -0.34 13.72
N LEU A 371 -19.55 0.50 14.18
CA LEU A 371 -18.11 0.40 13.95
C LEU A 371 -17.64 0.47 12.48
N CYS A 372 -18.49 0.93 11.57
CA CYS A 372 -18.13 1.32 10.21
C CYS A 372 -17.84 2.81 10.16
N ASP A 373 -16.72 3.23 10.75
CA ASP A 373 -16.46 4.65 11.04
C ASP A 373 -15.31 5.24 10.22
N SER A 374 -14.46 4.39 9.61
CA SER A 374 -13.34 4.86 8.79
C SER A 374 -13.83 5.57 7.51
N GLN A 375 -13.06 6.55 7.06
CA GLN A 375 -13.30 7.19 5.77
C GLN A 375 -13.04 6.19 4.63
N PRO A 376 -13.70 6.36 3.47
CA PRO A 376 -13.48 5.47 2.33
C PRO A 376 -12.02 5.42 1.88
N ILE A 377 -11.56 4.25 1.47
CA ILE A 377 -10.28 4.08 0.77
C ILE A 377 -10.22 5.02 -0.42
N THR A 378 -9.08 5.67 -0.59
CA THR A 378 -8.70 6.29 -1.85
C THR A 378 -7.80 5.29 -2.59
N PRO A 379 -8.27 4.66 -3.68
CA PRO A 379 -7.43 3.78 -4.49
C PRO A 379 -6.20 4.48 -5.05
N LEU A 380 -5.25 3.71 -5.60
CA LEU A 380 -4.03 4.26 -6.18
C LEU A 380 -4.35 5.39 -7.16
N THR A 381 -3.81 6.57 -6.92
CA THR A 381 -3.94 7.74 -7.78
C THR A 381 -2.62 8.51 -7.85
N SER A 382 -2.38 9.14 -8.99
CA SER A 382 -1.25 10.04 -9.21
C SER A 382 -1.58 11.51 -8.94
N THR A 383 -2.83 11.84 -8.61
CA THR A 383 -3.31 13.21 -8.45
C THR A 383 -3.16 13.68 -7.00
N ARG A 384 -2.31 14.65 -6.77
CA ARG A 384 -1.98 15.18 -5.44
C ARG A 384 -3.20 15.72 -4.68
N SER A 385 -4.05 16.50 -5.35
CA SER A 385 -5.22 17.11 -4.68
C SER A 385 -6.21 16.07 -4.18
N THR A 386 -6.39 14.95 -4.88
CA THR A 386 -7.24 13.83 -4.43
C THR A 386 -6.70 13.25 -3.11
N LEU A 387 -5.39 13.06 -3.01
CA LEU A 387 -4.74 12.55 -1.80
C LEU A 387 -4.82 13.55 -0.64
N GLU A 388 -4.55 14.82 -0.88
CA GLU A 388 -4.62 15.86 0.15
C GLU A 388 -6.06 16.04 0.70
N ASN A 389 -7.07 15.92 -0.16
CA ASN A 389 -8.46 15.93 0.24
C ASN A 389 -8.81 14.71 1.10
N ALA A 390 -8.36 13.52 0.70
CA ALA A 390 -8.54 12.30 1.48
C ALA A 390 -7.90 12.40 2.86
N VAL A 391 -6.65 12.89 2.95
CA VAL A 391 -5.95 13.12 4.23
C VAL A 391 -6.71 14.14 5.08
N THR A 392 -7.21 15.21 4.48
CA THR A 392 -7.96 16.24 5.22
C THR A 392 -9.26 15.69 5.81
N ALA A 393 -9.92 14.77 5.10
CA ALA A 393 -11.16 14.14 5.50
C ALA A 393 -10.99 13.07 6.60
N LEU A 394 -9.79 12.60 6.92
CA LEU A 394 -9.58 11.59 7.96
C LEU A 394 -10.24 12.03 9.27
N ASN A 395 -10.88 11.10 9.93
CA ASN A 395 -11.54 11.31 11.21
C ASN A 395 -11.28 10.12 12.13
N ALA A 396 -11.00 10.37 13.40
CA ALA A 396 -10.63 9.32 14.34
C ALA A 396 -11.86 8.85 15.12
N GLN A 397 -12.17 7.54 15.03
CA GLN A 397 -13.33 6.93 15.67
C GLN A 397 -13.21 5.40 15.66
N GLY A 398 -13.89 4.72 16.58
CA GLY A 398 -13.96 3.26 16.65
C GLY A 398 -12.75 2.60 17.31
N THR A 399 -12.62 1.27 17.15
CA THR A 399 -11.52 0.45 17.68
C THR A 399 -10.46 0.18 16.60
N THR A 400 -9.42 -0.60 16.90
CA THR A 400 -8.25 -0.77 16.03
C THR A 400 -8.18 -2.18 15.45
N ASN A 401 -8.12 -2.30 14.11
CA ASN A 401 -7.91 -3.55 13.40
C ASN A 401 -6.76 -3.42 12.39
N ILE A 402 -5.55 -3.65 12.87
CA ILE A 402 -4.33 -3.54 12.07
C ILE A 402 -4.34 -4.55 10.91
N THR A 403 -4.88 -5.75 11.15
CA THR A 403 -4.97 -6.83 10.16
C THR A 403 -5.73 -6.37 8.91
N GLU A 404 -6.95 -5.87 9.08
CA GLU A 404 -7.76 -5.39 7.95
C GLU A 404 -7.15 -4.15 7.30
N GLY A 405 -6.63 -3.21 8.10
CA GLY A 405 -5.90 -2.07 7.56
C GLY A 405 -4.77 -2.49 6.64
N PHE A 406 -3.90 -3.40 7.11
CA PHE A 406 -2.78 -3.93 6.34
C PHE A 406 -3.23 -4.67 5.07
N MET A 407 -4.23 -5.54 5.21
CA MET A 407 -4.75 -6.33 4.09
C MET A 407 -5.36 -5.46 3.00
N TRP A 408 -6.07 -4.39 3.36
CA TRP A 408 -6.59 -3.45 2.37
C TRP A 408 -5.49 -2.59 1.75
N GLY A 409 -4.41 -2.29 2.50
CA GLY A 409 -3.19 -1.72 1.93
C GLY A 409 -2.59 -2.62 0.84
N TRP A 410 -2.46 -3.91 1.12
CA TRP A 410 -1.95 -4.87 0.16
C TRP A 410 -2.87 -5.03 -1.06
N ARG A 411 -4.18 -5.21 -0.83
CA ARG A 411 -5.19 -5.33 -1.91
C ARG A 411 -5.22 -4.08 -2.80
N THR A 412 -4.97 -2.90 -2.25
CA THR A 412 -4.88 -1.66 -3.03
C THR A 412 -3.66 -1.63 -3.95
N LEU A 413 -2.56 -2.29 -3.59
CA LEU A 413 -1.37 -2.45 -4.43
C LEU A 413 -1.49 -3.59 -5.44
N SER A 414 -2.43 -4.49 -5.28
CA SER A 414 -2.64 -5.62 -6.19
C SER A 414 -3.13 -5.13 -7.56
N ASN A 415 -2.84 -5.89 -8.60
CA ASN A 415 -3.41 -5.69 -9.93
C ASN A 415 -4.75 -6.44 -10.12
N ASN A 416 -5.21 -7.12 -9.07
CA ASN A 416 -6.49 -7.82 -9.02
C ASN A 416 -7.59 -6.91 -8.46
N GLU A 417 -8.87 -7.27 -8.70
CA GLU A 417 -9.97 -6.69 -7.94
C GLU A 417 -9.76 -6.89 -6.43
N PRO A 418 -10.22 -5.97 -5.58
CA PRO A 418 -11.21 -4.88 -5.81
C PRO A 418 -10.68 -3.64 -6.53
N PHE A 419 -9.39 -3.32 -6.42
CA PHE A 419 -8.79 -2.12 -6.98
C PHE A 419 -7.70 -2.52 -7.99
N THR A 420 -8.00 -2.33 -9.27
CA THR A 420 -7.16 -2.83 -10.37
C THR A 420 -6.08 -1.83 -10.84
N GLN A 421 -5.85 -0.75 -10.08
CA GLN A 421 -4.89 0.30 -10.45
C GLN A 421 -3.43 -0.11 -10.24
N GLY A 422 -3.17 -1.11 -9.39
CA GLY A 422 -1.83 -1.63 -9.16
C GLY A 422 -1.27 -2.34 -10.39
N LYS A 423 0.05 -2.24 -10.60
CA LYS A 423 0.74 -3.01 -11.62
C LYS A 423 0.97 -4.45 -11.15
N ALA A 424 1.26 -5.36 -12.07
CA ALA A 424 1.67 -6.72 -11.73
C ALA A 424 2.92 -6.72 -10.81
N TYR A 425 3.06 -7.72 -9.93
CA TYR A 425 4.19 -7.79 -8.99
C TYR A 425 5.55 -7.89 -9.68
N ASN A 426 5.59 -8.51 -10.86
CA ASN A 426 6.79 -8.65 -11.69
C ASN A 426 6.94 -7.54 -12.73
N ALA A 427 6.15 -6.46 -12.63
CA ALA A 427 6.27 -5.35 -13.57
C ALA A 427 7.67 -4.74 -13.49
N PRO A 428 8.39 -4.60 -14.62
CA PRO A 428 9.72 -4.04 -14.63
C PRO A 428 9.67 -2.57 -14.18
N ASN A 429 10.70 -2.14 -13.51
CA ASN A 429 10.84 -0.75 -13.04
C ASN A 429 9.65 -0.27 -12.20
N ASN A 430 9.09 -1.12 -11.34
CA ASN A 430 8.04 -0.77 -10.41
C ASN A 430 8.32 -1.34 -9.01
N LYS A 431 8.12 -0.54 -7.98
CA LYS A 431 8.21 -0.98 -6.58
C LYS A 431 6.87 -0.76 -5.89
N LYS A 432 6.50 -1.71 -5.03
CA LYS A 432 5.30 -1.63 -4.20
C LYS A 432 5.70 -1.45 -2.75
N ILE A 433 5.09 -0.49 -2.09
CA ILE A 433 5.45 -0.10 -0.72
C ILE A 433 4.18 0.04 0.11
N ILE A 434 4.18 -0.53 1.30
CA ILE A 434 3.18 -0.26 2.34
C ILE A 434 3.85 0.59 3.42
N ILE A 435 3.17 1.64 3.84
CA ILE A 435 3.52 2.42 5.03
C ILE A 435 2.36 2.24 6.00
N LEU A 436 2.56 1.43 7.04
CA LEU A 436 1.59 1.13 8.08
C LEU A 436 1.88 1.98 9.31
N MET A 437 0.92 2.75 9.76
CA MET A 437 1.01 3.55 10.97
C MET A 437 -0.16 3.26 11.90
N THR A 438 0.15 2.99 13.17
CA THR A 438 -0.82 2.83 14.25
C THR A 438 -0.32 3.45 15.55
N ASP A 439 -1.22 3.86 16.42
CA ASP A 439 -0.94 4.36 17.77
C ASP A 439 -1.34 3.38 18.88
N GLY A 440 -1.79 2.17 18.51
CA GLY A 440 -2.32 1.19 19.44
C GLY A 440 -2.03 -0.26 19.05
N VAL A 441 -2.75 -1.15 19.71
CA VAL A 441 -2.72 -2.61 19.50
C VAL A 441 -3.97 -3.05 18.76
N ASN A 442 -3.92 -4.22 18.15
CA ASN A 442 -5.14 -4.88 17.66
C ASN A 442 -6.17 -5.00 18.77
N ASN A 443 -7.41 -4.71 18.45
CA ASN A 443 -8.51 -4.79 19.41
C ASN A 443 -9.75 -5.39 18.73
N PHE A 444 -10.08 -6.63 19.10
CA PHE A 444 -11.23 -7.37 18.58
C PHE A 444 -12.51 -6.92 19.29
N GLY A 445 -12.99 -5.71 18.98
CA GLY A 445 -14.27 -5.23 19.50
C GLY A 445 -14.29 -4.76 20.96
N GLY A 446 -13.18 -4.23 21.44
CA GLY A 446 -13.05 -3.34 22.60
C GLY A 446 -13.50 -3.80 23.98
N ARG A 447 -14.52 -4.63 24.07
CA ARG A 447 -15.09 -5.05 25.36
C ARG A 447 -15.64 -6.45 25.26
N ALA A 448 -14.78 -7.43 25.39
CA ALA A 448 -15.22 -8.78 25.62
C ALA A 448 -15.94 -8.86 26.99
N GLN A 449 -17.22 -9.07 26.98
CA GLN A 449 -18.01 -9.23 28.21
C GLN A 449 -18.24 -10.73 28.46
N PRO A 450 -17.92 -11.25 29.65
CA PRO A 450 -17.95 -12.69 29.90
C PRO A 450 -19.35 -13.30 29.79
N LYS A 451 -20.39 -12.51 29.85
CA LYS A 451 -21.78 -12.98 29.86
C LYS A 451 -22.60 -12.56 28.63
N THR A 452 -22.00 -11.86 27.65
CA THR A 452 -22.76 -11.54 26.43
C THR A 452 -22.99 -12.78 25.60
N THR A 453 -24.14 -12.88 24.98
CA THR A 453 -24.47 -13.94 24.03
C THR A 453 -23.46 -14.01 22.89
N ASN A 454 -22.83 -12.91 22.53
CA ASN A 454 -21.94 -12.79 21.38
C ASN A 454 -20.44 -12.87 21.72
N LEU A 455 -20.07 -12.88 23.02
CA LEU A 455 -18.70 -12.86 23.54
C LEU A 455 -17.85 -11.65 23.15
N SER A 456 -18.26 -10.84 22.19
CA SER A 456 -17.59 -9.62 21.73
C SER A 456 -18.59 -8.66 21.10
N GLU A 457 -18.15 -7.44 20.82
CA GLU A 457 -18.82 -6.56 19.88
C GLU A 457 -18.74 -7.12 18.46
N PHE A 458 -19.56 -6.58 17.54
CA PHE A 458 -19.48 -6.94 16.13
C PHE A 458 -18.20 -6.37 15.52
N PHE A 459 -17.45 -7.21 14.82
CA PHE A 459 -16.13 -6.89 14.30
C PHE A 459 -15.96 -7.39 12.85
N ALA A 460 -14.80 -7.17 12.24
CA ALA A 460 -14.56 -7.60 10.86
C ALA A 460 -14.72 -9.11 10.65
N TYR A 461 -14.44 -9.91 11.68
CA TYR A 461 -14.67 -11.36 11.69
C TYR A 461 -16.04 -11.78 12.24
N GLY A 462 -16.97 -10.83 12.40
CA GLY A 462 -18.23 -11.07 13.09
C GLY A 462 -18.08 -11.09 14.61
N TYR A 463 -18.97 -11.78 15.29
CA TYR A 463 -18.87 -11.96 16.74
C TYR A 463 -17.91 -13.09 17.09
N ALA A 464 -17.16 -12.96 18.19
CA ALA A 464 -16.23 -14.00 18.67
C ALA A 464 -16.92 -15.36 18.91
N LEU A 465 -18.19 -15.35 19.36
CA LEU A 465 -18.98 -16.57 19.52
C LEU A 465 -19.02 -17.46 18.25
N ARG A 466 -18.97 -16.84 17.08
CA ARG A 466 -19.07 -17.56 15.79
C ARG A 466 -17.79 -18.33 15.46
N GLY A 467 -16.63 -17.79 15.83
CA GLY A 467 -15.34 -18.40 15.54
C GLY A 467 -14.96 -18.34 14.06
N ASN A 468 -15.45 -17.31 13.34
CA ASN A 468 -15.17 -17.12 11.92
C ASN A 468 -13.67 -17.05 11.67
N SER A 469 -13.21 -17.67 10.58
CA SER A 469 -11.79 -17.73 10.18
C SER A 469 -10.85 -18.25 11.25
N GLY A 470 -11.36 -19.03 12.20
CA GLY A 470 -10.62 -19.61 13.31
C GLY A 470 -10.50 -18.68 14.52
N ALA A 471 -11.27 -17.60 14.58
CA ALA A 471 -11.29 -16.73 15.74
C ALA A 471 -11.65 -17.51 17.02
N PRO A 472 -10.94 -17.31 18.14
CA PRO A 472 -11.23 -18.00 19.39
C PRO A 472 -12.63 -17.65 19.89
N LYS A 473 -13.40 -18.67 20.28
CA LYS A 473 -14.73 -18.48 20.89
C LYS A 473 -14.60 -18.13 22.37
N THR A 474 -14.15 -16.93 22.63
CA THR A 474 -13.85 -16.45 23.99
C THR A 474 -14.18 -14.96 24.10
N SER A 475 -14.42 -14.52 25.32
CA SER A 475 -14.46 -13.10 25.68
C SER A 475 -13.13 -12.57 26.21
N ASN A 476 -12.08 -13.38 26.20
CA ASN A 476 -10.74 -12.95 26.64
C ASN A 476 -10.11 -12.05 25.55
N ASN A 477 -9.99 -10.77 25.87
CA ASN A 477 -9.49 -9.77 24.93
C ASN A 477 -8.03 -10.03 24.51
N SER A 478 -7.17 -10.49 25.43
CA SER A 478 -5.78 -10.83 25.09
C SER A 478 -5.73 -11.94 24.03
N THR A 479 -6.48 -13.03 24.24
CA THR A 479 -6.53 -14.16 23.28
C THR A 479 -7.09 -13.71 21.91
N LEU A 480 -8.03 -12.77 21.88
CA LEU A 480 -8.57 -12.21 20.63
C LEU A 480 -7.58 -11.26 19.97
N THR A 481 -6.81 -10.51 20.76
CA THR A 481 -5.72 -9.66 20.23
C THR A 481 -4.61 -10.52 19.63
N ASP A 482 -4.16 -11.57 20.34
CA ASP A 482 -3.14 -12.51 19.84
C ASP A 482 -3.56 -13.14 18.50
N PHE A 483 -4.85 -13.50 18.36
CA PHE A 483 -5.38 -14.01 17.08
C PHE A 483 -5.22 -12.99 15.92
N LEU A 484 -5.50 -11.71 16.17
CA LEU A 484 -5.33 -10.68 15.14
C LEU A 484 -3.86 -10.39 14.86
N ASP A 485 -3.01 -10.45 15.86
CA ASP A 485 -1.56 -10.27 15.72
C ASP A 485 -0.96 -11.38 14.85
N ASP A 486 -1.31 -12.65 15.11
CA ASP A 486 -0.91 -13.80 14.29
C ASP A 486 -1.35 -13.62 12.82
N LYS A 487 -2.57 -13.15 12.59
CA LYS A 487 -3.07 -12.86 11.24
C LYS A 487 -2.30 -11.73 10.57
N THR A 488 -1.97 -10.68 11.32
CA THR A 488 -1.18 -9.55 10.81
C THR A 488 0.23 -10.00 10.42
N GLU A 489 0.90 -10.77 11.27
CA GLU A 489 2.24 -11.31 10.97
C GLU A 489 2.23 -12.19 9.72
N ALA A 490 1.26 -13.10 9.63
CA ALA A 490 1.11 -13.97 8.46
C ALA A 490 0.87 -13.17 7.16
N ALA A 491 0.04 -12.13 7.23
CA ALA A 491 -0.21 -11.25 6.09
C ALA A 491 1.04 -10.45 5.69
N CYS A 492 1.78 -9.90 6.67
CA CYS A 492 3.04 -9.19 6.43
C CYS A 492 4.08 -10.10 5.78
N ALA A 493 4.23 -11.33 6.27
CA ALA A 493 5.16 -12.31 5.70
C ALA A 493 4.79 -12.66 4.25
N ALA A 494 3.50 -12.87 3.98
CA ALA A 494 3.01 -13.16 2.64
C ALA A 494 3.20 -11.99 1.66
N ALA A 495 2.99 -10.75 2.11
CA ALA A 495 3.22 -9.55 1.32
C ALA A 495 4.72 -9.34 1.02
N LYS A 496 5.60 -9.55 2.01
CA LYS A 496 7.06 -9.51 1.81
C LYS A 496 7.51 -10.56 0.79
N ALA A 497 6.94 -11.75 0.81
CA ALA A 497 7.23 -12.80 -0.18
C ALA A 497 6.82 -12.41 -1.62
N LYS A 498 5.91 -11.46 -1.80
CA LYS A 498 5.57 -10.84 -3.10
C LYS A 498 6.51 -9.69 -3.49
N GLY A 499 7.53 -9.39 -2.70
CA GLY A 499 8.47 -8.31 -2.94
C GLY A 499 7.94 -6.92 -2.54
N ILE A 500 6.90 -6.86 -1.73
CA ILE A 500 6.40 -5.59 -1.17
C ILE A 500 7.34 -5.13 -0.06
N ILE A 501 7.75 -3.86 -0.12
CA ILE A 501 8.52 -3.21 0.94
C ILE A 501 7.55 -2.65 1.97
N ILE A 502 7.77 -2.94 3.24
CA ILE A 502 6.89 -2.55 4.33
C ILE A 502 7.65 -1.65 5.30
N TYR A 503 7.16 -0.42 5.45
CA TYR A 503 7.52 0.48 6.54
C TYR A 503 6.44 0.43 7.60
N THR A 504 6.84 0.37 8.87
CA THR A 504 5.92 0.41 10.00
C THR A 504 6.27 1.55 10.95
N ILE A 505 5.24 2.17 11.53
CA ILE A 505 5.35 3.30 12.42
C ILE A 505 4.47 3.06 13.64
N ALA A 506 5.10 2.91 14.81
CA ALA A 506 4.45 2.82 16.11
C ALA A 506 4.40 4.22 16.73
N PHE A 507 3.23 4.84 16.81
CA PHE A 507 3.11 6.23 17.22
C PHE A 507 2.67 6.39 18.67
N GLY A 508 3.53 7.02 19.47
CA GLY A 508 3.25 7.31 20.87
C GLY A 508 3.34 6.09 21.79
N SER A 509 3.15 6.30 23.08
CA SER A 509 3.30 5.25 24.11
C SER A 509 2.23 4.16 24.03
N GLY A 510 1.06 4.43 23.48
CA GLY A 510 0.01 3.42 23.27
C GLY A 510 0.42 2.29 22.35
N ALA A 511 1.29 2.56 21.39
CA ALA A 511 1.81 1.58 20.44
C ALA A 511 2.98 0.71 20.99
N ASN A 512 3.43 0.92 22.20
CA ASN A 512 4.56 0.15 22.77
C ASN A 512 4.27 -1.35 22.83
N GLN A 513 3.03 -1.75 23.02
CA GLN A 513 2.62 -3.16 23.07
C GLN A 513 2.57 -3.82 21.69
N SER A 514 2.49 -3.03 20.62
CA SER A 514 2.51 -3.51 19.22
C SER A 514 3.89 -3.41 18.59
N HIS A 515 4.94 -3.02 19.32
CA HIS A 515 6.29 -2.87 18.76
C HIS A 515 6.80 -4.16 18.14
N ASP A 516 6.66 -5.30 18.81
CA ASP A 516 7.16 -6.58 18.32
C ASP A 516 6.43 -6.98 17.03
N LEU A 517 5.11 -6.84 17.01
CA LEU A 517 4.29 -7.05 15.81
C LEU A 517 4.74 -6.18 14.65
N LEU A 518 4.91 -4.88 14.90
CA LEU A 518 5.29 -3.91 13.86
C LEU A 518 6.74 -4.08 13.38
N MET A 519 7.66 -4.48 14.26
CA MET A 519 9.02 -4.85 13.88
C MET A 519 9.04 -6.11 13.02
N THR A 520 8.28 -7.14 13.39
CA THR A 520 8.15 -8.37 12.59
C THR A 520 7.52 -8.10 11.22
N CYS A 521 6.55 -7.19 11.16
CA CYS A 521 5.89 -6.79 9.93
C CYS A 521 6.81 -5.97 9.00
N ALA A 522 7.69 -5.13 9.53
CA ALA A 522 8.63 -4.31 8.76
C ALA A 522 9.52 -5.16 7.83
N SER A 523 10.02 -4.53 6.77
CA SER A 523 11.06 -5.14 5.92
C SER A 523 12.41 -5.19 6.62
N GLU A 524 13.31 -6.07 6.15
CA GLU A 524 14.67 -6.20 6.69
C GLU A 524 15.68 -5.34 5.89
N PRO A 525 16.70 -4.79 6.58
CA PRO A 525 16.89 -4.79 8.03
C PRO A 525 15.86 -3.89 8.75
N VAL A 526 15.57 -4.13 10.02
CA VAL A 526 14.54 -3.39 10.78
C VAL A 526 14.68 -1.88 10.63
N ALA A 527 15.88 -1.35 10.75
CA ALA A 527 16.15 0.03 10.38
C ALA A 527 16.57 0.11 8.90
N PRO A 528 15.96 0.96 8.04
CA PRO A 528 15.08 2.11 8.38
C PRO A 528 13.58 1.82 8.33
N TYR A 529 13.16 0.55 8.25
CA TYR A 529 11.78 0.20 7.95
C TYR A 529 10.82 0.24 9.15
N PHE A 530 11.33 0.12 10.38
CA PHE A 530 10.56 0.34 11.61
C PHE A 530 10.93 1.67 12.26
N ASN A 531 9.92 2.43 12.72
CA ASN A 531 10.08 3.71 13.39
C ASN A 531 9.08 3.83 14.55
N ALA A 532 9.49 4.46 15.66
CA ALA A 532 8.67 4.59 16.86
C ALA A 532 8.68 6.05 17.41
N PRO A 533 8.10 7.02 16.68
CA PRO A 533 7.99 8.40 17.15
C PRO A 533 7.08 8.50 18.38
N GLN A 534 7.51 9.22 19.41
CA GLN A 534 6.77 9.33 20.66
C GLN A 534 5.88 10.58 20.74
N SER A 535 6.10 11.57 19.88
CA SER A 535 5.35 12.83 19.88
C SER A 535 4.99 13.30 18.48
N SER A 536 4.07 14.25 18.38
CA SER A 536 3.73 14.91 17.11
C SER A 536 4.93 15.58 16.44
N ALA A 537 5.87 16.09 17.23
CA ALA A 537 7.09 16.72 16.71
C ALA A 537 8.00 15.70 16.00
N ASP A 538 7.98 14.43 16.45
CA ASP A 538 8.81 13.35 15.89
C ASP A 538 8.16 12.69 14.68
N LEU A 539 6.82 12.67 14.60
CA LEU A 539 6.08 11.94 13.56
C LEU A 539 6.35 12.50 12.16
N LYS A 540 6.26 13.81 11.99
CA LYS A 540 6.48 14.46 10.70
C LYS A 540 7.88 14.21 10.12
N PRO A 541 8.99 14.36 10.89
CA PRO A 541 10.34 13.97 10.44
C PRO A 541 10.44 12.51 9.98
N VAL A 542 9.76 11.57 10.67
CA VAL A 542 9.72 10.15 10.27
C VAL A 542 9.10 9.98 8.90
N PHE A 543 7.94 10.58 8.64
CA PHE A 543 7.28 10.51 7.33
C PHE A 543 8.14 11.12 6.21
N VAL A 544 8.79 12.25 6.47
CA VAL A 544 9.72 12.89 5.52
C VAL A 544 10.90 11.97 5.24
N LYS A 545 11.53 11.39 6.27
CA LYS A 545 12.67 10.48 6.11
C LYS A 545 12.30 9.21 5.32
N ILE A 546 11.12 8.65 5.57
CA ILE A 546 10.61 7.52 4.77
C ILE A 546 10.45 7.94 3.32
N ALA A 547 9.85 9.10 3.04
CA ALA A 547 9.68 9.59 1.68
C ALA A 547 11.03 9.81 0.97
N GLU A 548 12.01 10.36 1.66
CA GLU A 548 13.38 10.54 1.16
C GLU A 548 14.05 9.19 0.88
N SER A 549 13.90 8.21 1.79
CA SER A 549 14.40 6.85 1.61
C SER A 549 13.78 6.18 0.36
N ILE A 550 12.48 6.30 0.18
CA ILE A 550 11.77 5.79 -1.01
C ILE A 550 12.27 6.52 -2.27
N ASN A 551 12.53 7.82 -2.17
CA ASN A 551 13.15 8.57 -3.25
C ASN A 551 14.57 8.08 -3.57
N ALA A 552 15.35 7.68 -2.59
CA ALA A 552 16.70 7.16 -2.76
C ALA A 552 16.74 5.73 -3.36
N LEU A 553 15.79 4.86 -3.03
CA LEU A 553 15.70 3.48 -3.56
C LEU A 553 15.65 3.44 -5.10
N ARG A 554 15.22 4.51 -5.74
CA ARG A 554 15.09 4.61 -7.19
C ARG A 554 16.39 4.72 -7.99
N ILE A 555 17.51 4.97 -7.30
CA ILE A 555 18.80 5.30 -7.94
C ILE A 555 19.78 4.12 -7.84
N ALA A 556 19.53 3.18 -6.94
CA ALA A 556 20.46 2.11 -6.61
C ALA A 556 20.30 0.84 -7.47
N GLN A 557 19.53 0.88 -8.53
CA GLN A 557 19.30 -0.21 -9.48
C GLN A 557 19.48 0.34 -10.91
#